data_88220ce74f0f3fb9ed16a86abc083234
#
_entry.id   88220ce74f0f3fb9ed16a86abc083234
#
_cell.length_a   1.000
_cell.length_b   1.000
_cell.length_c   1.000
_cell.angle_alpha   90.00
_cell.angle_beta   90.00
_cell.angle_gamma   90.00
#
_symmetry.space_group_name_H-M   'P 1'
#
loop_
_entity.id
_entity.type
_entity.pdbx_description
1 polymer ?
#
loop_
_entity_poly.entity_id
_entity_poly.type
_entity_poly.pdbx_seq_one_letter_code
_entity_poly.pdbx_strand_id
1 'polypeptide(L)'
;MKNNTFRRLLAMAAAGAMLTSIAACGSSSNDDTASNGSDSTSLISVNNSEPQNGLIPSDTNEMGGGRVIRYLFEGLVSFDAKGKQHLEVAESITPNEDATKYTIKLKKGWKFTNGEAVTAHSFADTWSFAANVKNAQKTSSRFSTIKGYDELQDPNVDPKATLSGLSTPDDYTLVVELNKPDSVFPTKLAHQSMFPLPSVAFKDIKKFGQAPIGNGPYKFKSWSHDKNIIVVPNKDYKGSRKVSNKGIEYRVYTNEDSAYSDVLSGNLDVMDQ
;
A
#
# COMPACT_ATOMS: atom_id res chain seq x y z
N MET A 1 -74.04 26.28 7.37
CA MET A 1 -74.77 26.40 6.06
C MET A 1 -74.06 25.45 5.15
N LYS A 2 -74.77 24.37 4.89
CA LYS A 2 -75.16 23.76 3.61
C LYS A 2 -73.96 23.05 2.93
N ASN A 3 -73.93 21.75 3.01
CA ASN A 3 -74.63 20.73 2.17
C ASN A 3 -73.98 20.61 0.80
N ASN A 4 -73.74 19.49 0.19
CA ASN A 4 -74.18 18.09 0.20
C ASN A 4 -73.34 17.38 -0.85
N THR A 5 -72.88 16.17 -0.59
CA THR A 5 -73.45 14.87 -0.93
C THR A 5 -73.63 14.51 -2.42
N PHE A 6 -73.35 13.24 -2.66
CA PHE A 6 -73.91 12.32 -3.67
C PHE A 6 -72.98 12.04 -4.89
N ARG A 7 -72.77 10.90 -5.39
CA ARG A 7 -73.28 9.51 -5.27
C ARG A 7 -72.50 8.69 -6.30
N ARG A 8 -71.96 7.53 -5.92
CA ARG A 8 -72.40 6.21 -6.40
C ARG A 8 -72.40 6.04 -7.94
N LEU A 9 -71.97 4.97 -8.58
CA LEU A 9 -72.11 3.52 -8.44
C LEU A 9 -71.47 2.84 -9.65
N LEU A 10 -70.94 1.61 -9.39
CA LEU A 10 -71.05 0.36 -10.18
C LEU A 10 -70.48 0.37 -11.63
N ALA A 11 -69.92 -0.69 -12.16
CA ALA A 11 -69.98 -2.14 -11.87
C ALA A 11 -68.92 -2.85 -12.70
N MET A 12 -68.40 -3.97 -12.14
CA MET A 12 -68.38 -5.34 -12.68
C MET A 12 -67.88 -5.54 -14.13
N ALA A 13 -67.00 -6.34 -14.36
CA ALA A 13 -66.73 -7.73 -14.28
C ALA A 13 -66.11 -8.20 -15.62
N ALA A 14 -65.09 -8.97 -15.64
CA ALA A 14 -65.13 -10.29 -16.21
C ALA A 14 -63.76 -10.97 -16.13
N ALA A 15 -63.78 -12.04 -15.53
CA ALA A 15 -62.96 -13.22 -15.44
C ALA A 15 -62.34 -13.69 -16.76
N GLY A 16 -61.14 -14.24 -16.65
CA GLY A 16 -60.49 -15.01 -17.69
C GLY A 16 -59.30 -15.77 -17.10
N ALA A 17 -59.60 -16.89 -16.51
CA ALA A 17 -58.61 -17.88 -16.09
C ALA A 17 -57.99 -18.57 -17.29
N MET A 18 -56.68 -18.83 -17.28
CA MET A 18 -56.11 -20.05 -17.83
C MET A 18 -54.85 -20.46 -17.10
N LEU A 19 -54.96 -21.55 -16.42
CA LEU A 19 -53.94 -22.47 -15.91
C LEU A 19 -53.23 -23.14 -17.07
N THR A 20 -51.95 -23.43 -16.86
CA THR A 20 -51.18 -24.63 -17.21
C THR A 20 -49.72 -24.23 -17.32
N SER A 21 -48.73 -24.94 -16.87
CA SER A 21 -48.56 -26.29 -16.38
C SER A 21 -47.23 -26.40 -15.66
N ILE A 22 -47.25 -27.12 -14.57
CA ILE A 22 -46.10 -27.64 -13.88
C ILE A 22 -45.48 -28.75 -14.72
N ALA A 23 -44.18 -28.68 -14.97
CA ALA A 23 -43.38 -29.83 -15.29
C ALA A 23 -42.18 -29.88 -14.37
N ALA A 24 -42.28 -30.71 -13.34
CA ALA A 24 -41.17 -31.26 -12.60
C ALA A 24 -40.60 -32.43 -13.41
N CYS A 25 -39.30 -32.53 -13.49
CA CYS A 25 -38.53 -33.75 -13.27
C CYS A 25 -37.12 -33.61 -13.80
N GLY A 26 -36.18 -34.02 -12.96
CA GLY A 26 -34.97 -34.64 -13.42
C GLY A 26 -33.72 -34.22 -12.70
N SER A 27 -33.45 -34.90 -11.61
CA SER A 27 -32.16 -34.96 -10.93
C SER A 27 -30.99 -35.26 -11.86
N SER A 28 -29.91 -34.49 -11.75
CA SER A 28 -28.57 -35.06 -11.72
C SER A 28 -27.61 -34.06 -11.03
N SER A 29 -27.07 -34.54 -9.96
CA SER A 29 -25.97 -34.00 -9.20
C SER A 29 -24.77 -33.76 -10.11
N ASN A 30 -24.31 -32.50 -10.17
CA ASN A 30 -22.94 -32.19 -10.39
C ASN A 30 -22.57 -31.09 -9.40
N ASP A 31 -21.76 -31.47 -8.43
CA ASP A 31 -20.97 -30.56 -7.58
C ASP A 31 -19.98 -29.82 -8.47
N ASP A 32 -20.39 -28.71 -9.01
CA ASP A 32 -19.50 -27.66 -9.45
C ASP A 32 -19.60 -26.53 -8.44
N THR A 33 -18.70 -26.55 -7.49
CA THR A 33 -18.34 -25.39 -6.67
C THR A 33 -17.80 -24.31 -7.62
N ALA A 34 -18.71 -23.63 -8.29
CA ALA A 34 -18.41 -22.36 -8.92
C ALA A 34 -18.00 -21.39 -7.81
N SER A 35 -16.68 -21.21 -7.63
CA SER A 35 -16.16 -20.04 -6.96
C SER A 35 -16.69 -18.83 -7.74
N ASN A 36 -17.76 -18.23 -7.25
CA ASN A 36 -18.19 -16.91 -7.64
C ASN A 36 -17.04 -15.95 -7.30
N GLY A 37 -16.10 -15.80 -8.22
CA GLY A 37 -15.27 -14.62 -8.30
C GLY A 37 -16.21 -13.46 -8.59
N SER A 38 -16.76 -12.85 -7.53
CA SER A 38 -17.46 -11.60 -7.65
C SER A 38 -16.49 -10.62 -8.28
N ASP A 39 -16.73 -10.26 -9.54
CA ASP A 39 -16.08 -9.14 -10.20
C ASP A 39 -16.55 -7.89 -9.45
N SER A 40 -15.89 -7.61 -8.32
CA SER A 40 -16.22 -6.52 -7.42
C SER A 40 -16.05 -5.22 -8.19
N THR A 41 -17.18 -4.65 -8.63
CA THR A 41 -17.21 -3.35 -9.32
C THR A 41 -16.94 -2.18 -8.37
N SER A 42 -16.84 -2.44 -7.06
CA SER A 42 -16.64 -1.48 -5.99
C SER A 42 -15.22 -1.51 -5.41
N LEU A 43 -14.87 -0.49 -4.67
CA LEU A 43 -13.68 -0.48 -3.80
C LEU A 43 -13.91 -1.46 -2.64
N ILE A 44 -12.85 -2.10 -2.18
CA ILE A 44 -12.88 -2.84 -0.91
C ILE A 44 -12.68 -1.84 0.22
N SER A 45 -13.62 -1.76 1.16
CA SER A 45 -13.53 -0.92 2.34
C SER A 45 -12.86 -1.65 3.51
N VAL A 46 -11.89 -0.99 4.15
CA VAL A 46 -11.11 -1.52 5.27
C VAL A 46 -11.07 -0.47 6.37
N ASN A 47 -11.18 -0.89 7.64
CA ASN A 47 -10.97 0.05 8.75
C ASN A 47 -9.53 0.55 8.79
N ASN A 48 -9.36 1.77 9.23
CA ASN A 48 -8.05 2.38 9.48
C ASN A 48 -8.15 3.42 10.58
N SER A 49 -7.01 3.80 11.15
CA SER A 49 -6.89 5.02 11.94
C SER A 49 -6.37 6.15 11.05
N GLU A 50 -6.65 7.41 11.42
CA GLU A 50 -6.06 8.55 10.72
C GLU A 50 -4.53 8.49 10.83
N PRO A 51 -3.79 8.55 9.70
CA PRO A 51 -2.34 8.63 9.74
C PRO A 51 -1.86 9.86 10.51
N GLN A 52 -0.97 9.66 11.47
CA GLN A 52 -0.43 10.74 12.30
C GLN A 52 0.59 11.62 11.56
N ASN A 53 1.12 11.11 10.45
CA ASN A 53 2.14 11.78 9.64
C ASN A 53 1.75 11.72 8.16
N GLY A 54 2.48 12.44 7.32
CA GLY A 54 2.40 12.25 5.88
C GLY A 54 2.74 10.81 5.49
N LEU A 55 2.19 10.35 4.37
CA LEU A 55 2.42 9.00 3.85
C LEU A 55 3.82 8.88 3.23
N ILE A 56 4.84 8.97 4.08
CA ILE A 56 6.26 8.91 3.73
C ILE A 56 6.85 7.65 4.39
N PRO A 57 7.44 6.71 3.64
CA PRO A 57 7.98 5.46 4.17
C PRO A 57 8.92 5.60 5.36
N SER A 58 9.80 6.60 5.35
CA SER A 58 10.76 6.84 6.42
C SER A 58 10.25 7.69 7.59
N ASP A 59 9.09 8.35 7.44
CA ASP A 59 8.50 9.19 8.49
C ASP A 59 7.30 8.54 9.18
N THR A 60 6.70 7.53 8.58
CA THR A 60 5.56 6.81 9.12
C THR A 60 6.02 5.69 10.05
N ASN A 61 5.66 5.79 11.34
CA ASN A 61 5.98 4.81 12.37
C ASN A 61 4.73 4.33 13.14
N GLU A 62 3.54 4.56 12.60
CA GLU A 62 2.25 4.16 13.17
C GLU A 62 1.43 3.32 12.16
N MET A 63 0.38 2.65 12.65
CA MET A 63 -0.36 1.64 11.89
C MET A 63 -1.14 2.23 10.71
N GLY A 64 -1.85 3.35 10.92
CA GLY A 64 -2.75 3.92 9.92
C GLY A 64 -2.04 4.30 8.62
N GLY A 65 -0.93 5.04 8.73
CA GLY A 65 -0.10 5.36 7.58
C GLY A 65 0.66 4.15 7.04
N GLY A 66 1.17 3.28 7.94
CA GLY A 66 1.93 2.10 7.56
C GLY A 66 1.14 1.11 6.69
N ARG A 67 -0.15 0.91 6.98
CA ARG A 67 -1.05 0.08 6.16
C ARG A 67 -1.15 0.61 4.73
N VAL A 68 -1.31 1.91 4.57
CA VAL A 68 -1.43 2.55 3.25
C VAL A 68 -0.11 2.49 2.48
N ILE A 69 1.02 2.84 3.15
CA ILE A 69 2.36 2.84 2.55
C ILE A 69 2.74 1.49 1.96
N ARG A 70 2.43 0.38 2.64
CA ARG A 70 2.72 -0.98 2.15
C ARG A 70 2.06 -1.32 0.82
N TYR A 71 1.01 -0.64 0.43
CA TYR A 71 0.35 -0.83 -0.85
C TYR A 71 0.73 0.22 -1.89
N LEU A 72 1.17 1.41 -1.46
CA LEU A 72 1.62 2.47 -2.36
C LEU A 72 3.06 2.27 -2.85
N PHE A 73 3.89 1.59 -2.06
CA PHE A 73 5.31 1.40 -2.34
C PHE A 73 5.69 -0.08 -2.40
N GLU A 74 6.80 -0.34 -3.08
CA GLU A 74 7.46 -1.64 -3.12
C GLU A 74 8.95 -1.49 -2.86
N GLY A 75 9.48 -2.38 -2.00
CA GLY A 75 10.88 -2.40 -1.62
C GLY A 75 11.74 -3.33 -2.47
N LEU A 76 12.96 -3.52 -2.02
CA LEU A 76 13.90 -4.47 -2.62
C LEU A 76 13.42 -5.90 -2.46
N VAL A 77 12.83 -6.22 -1.31
CA VAL A 77 12.32 -7.54 -0.94
C VAL A 77 10.98 -7.43 -0.22
N SER A 78 10.20 -8.49 -0.27
CA SER A 78 8.96 -8.67 0.49
C SER A 78 8.95 -10.03 1.19
N PHE A 79 7.98 -10.24 2.09
CA PHE A 79 7.70 -11.54 2.70
C PHE A 79 6.25 -11.95 2.38
N ASP A 80 6.06 -13.22 2.03
CA ASP A 80 4.73 -13.79 1.91
C ASP A 80 4.13 -14.17 3.28
N ALA A 81 2.87 -14.61 3.28
CA ALA A 81 2.16 -15.02 4.50
C ALA A 81 2.80 -16.23 5.22
N LYS A 82 3.72 -16.95 4.55
CA LYS A 82 4.49 -18.08 5.12
C LYS A 82 5.85 -17.64 5.65
N GLY A 83 6.16 -16.33 5.59
CA GLY A 83 7.45 -15.78 5.98
C GLY A 83 8.58 -16.03 4.99
N LYS A 84 8.29 -16.48 3.77
CA LYS A 84 9.29 -16.65 2.73
C LYS A 84 9.62 -15.31 2.09
N GLN A 85 10.91 -15.00 1.98
CA GLN A 85 11.40 -13.80 1.32
C GLN A 85 11.32 -13.93 -0.20
N HIS A 86 10.87 -12.85 -0.83
CA HIS A 86 10.83 -12.67 -2.28
C HIS A 86 11.61 -11.44 -2.68
N LEU A 87 12.37 -11.55 -3.77
CA LEU A 87 13.06 -10.42 -4.39
C LEU A 87 12.03 -9.66 -5.27
N GLU A 88 11.71 -8.42 -4.89
CA GLU A 88 10.78 -7.56 -5.62
C GLU A 88 11.52 -6.65 -6.60
N VAL A 89 11.95 -5.46 -6.17
CA VAL A 89 12.77 -4.57 -7.00
C VAL A 89 14.19 -5.10 -7.15
N ALA A 90 14.71 -5.81 -6.14
CA ALA A 90 16.00 -6.46 -6.24
C ALA A 90 15.97 -7.66 -7.21
N GLU A 91 16.99 -7.78 -8.05
CA GLU A 91 17.31 -8.98 -8.84
C GLU A 91 18.19 -9.94 -8.04
N SER A 92 19.18 -9.40 -7.31
CA SER A 92 20.04 -10.14 -6.41
C SER A 92 20.54 -9.28 -5.27
N ILE A 93 20.89 -9.92 -4.14
CA ILE A 93 21.51 -9.31 -2.95
C ILE A 93 22.65 -10.22 -2.56
N THR A 94 23.89 -9.78 -2.79
CA THR A 94 25.10 -10.59 -2.61
C THR A 94 25.98 -9.98 -1.53
N PRO A 95 26.25 -10.67 -0.40
CA PRO A 95 27.20 -10.23 0.59
C PRO A 95 28.65 -10.47 0.11
N ASN A 96 29.61 -9.74 0.70
CA ASN A 96 30.99 -10.15 0.74
C ASN A 96 31.22 -11.26 1.81
N GLU A 97 32.45 -11.76 1.96
CA GLU A 97 32.77 -12.91 2.83
C GLU A 97 32.38 -12.69 4.30
N ASP A 98 32.54 -11.48 4.82
CA ASP A 98 32.29 -11.15 6.22
C ASP A 98 30.93 -10.44 6.47
N ALA A 99 30.07 -10.37 5.45
CA ALA A 99 28.76 -9.70 5.51
C ALA A 99 28.79 -8.24 5.99
N THR A 100 29.91 -7.51 5.69
CA THR A 100 30.03 -6.08 5.93
C THR A 100 29.67 -5.24 4.71
N LYS A 101 29.53 -5.86 3.54
CA LYS A 101 29.22 -5.18 2.27
C LYS A 101 28.25 -6.00 1.46
N TYR A 102 27.24 -5.34 0.93
CA TYR A 102 26.21 -5.94 0.08
C TYR A 102 26.19 -5.28 -1.28
N THR A 103 26.22 -6.07 -2.34
CA THR A 103 25.96 -5.62 -3.71
C THR A 103 24.55 -6.03 -4.10
N ILE A 104 23.70 -5.06 -4.37
CA ILE A 104 22.29 -5.24 -4.71
C ILE A 104 22.11 -4.86 -6.17
N LYS A 105 21.73 -5.83 -6.99
CA LYS A 105 21.33 -5.58 -8.39
C LYS A 105 19.83 -5.37 -8.44
N LEU A 106 19.40 -4.42 -9.26
CA LEU A 106 17.98 -4.07 -9.44
C LEU A 106 17.44 -4.60 -10.76
N LYS A 107 16.21 -5.08 -10.74
CA LYS A 107 15.46 -5.41 -11.95
C LYS A 107 15.15 -4.13 -12.74
N LYS A 108 15.41 -4.14 -14.02
CA LYS A 108 15.09 -3.02 -14.92
C LYS A 108 13.58 -2.90 -15.18
N GLY A 109 13.15 -1.69 -15.50
CA GLY A 109 11.78 -1.41 -15.94
C GLY A 109 10.78 -1.13 -14.81
N TRP A 110 11.20 -1.11 -13.55
CA TRP A 110 10.39 -0.58 -12.46
C TRP A 110 10.23 0.93 -12.59
N LYS A 111 9.01 1.43 -12.34
CA LYS A 111 8.69 2.85 -12.40
C LYS A 111 7.83 3.28 -11.23
N PHE A 112 8.00 4.52 -10.82
CA PHE A 112 7.02 5.21 -9.99
C PHE A 112 5.77 5.57 -10.83
N THR A 113 4.67 5.85 -10.15
CA THR A 113 3.38 6.15 -10.81
C THR A 113 3.37 7.48 -11.59
N ASN A 114 4.42 8.29 -11.50
CA ASN A 114 4.67 9.46 -12.35
C ASN A 114 5.52 9.14 -13.59
N GLY A 115 5.91 7.88 -13.80
CA GLY A 115 6.72 7.43 -14.93
C GLY A 115 8.24 7.47 -14.70
N GLU A 116 8.72 8.06 -13.61
CA GLU A 116 10.14 8.08 -13.24
C GLU A 116 10.64 6.65 -13.00
N ALA A 117 11.84 6.31 -13.49
CA ALA A 117 12.44 4.99 -13.29
C ALA A 117 12.84 4.80 -11.82
N VAL A 118 12.61 3.60 -11.28
CA VAL A 118 13.18 3.18 -10.00
C VAL A 118 14.61 2.71 -10.26
N THR A 119 15.57 3.40 -9.67
CA THR A 119 17.00 3.16 -9.83
C THR A 119 17.70 2.98 -8.47
N ALA A 120 18.98 2.65 -8.49
CA ALA A 120 19.80 2.60 -7.29
C ALA A 120 19.83 3.94 -6.54
N HIS A 121 19.79 5.06 -7.27
CA HIS A 121 19.67 6.40 -6.69
C HIS A 121 18.37 6.58 -5.91
N SER A 122 17.25 6.02 -6.38
CA SER A 122 15.97 6.11 -5.66
C SER A 122 16.05 5.55 -4.24
N PHE A 123 16.90 4.55 -4.02
CA PHE A 123 17.16 3.99 -2.69
C PHE A 123 18.23 4.76 -1.94
N ALA A 124 19.40 5.02 -2.55
CA ALA A 124 20.52 5.67 -1.89
C ALA A 124 20.16 7.08 -1.39
N ASP A 125 19.47 7.87 -2.21
CA ASP A 125 19.04 9.22 -1.87
C ASP A 125 17.99 9.20 -0.76
N THR A 126 17.00 8.27 -0.85
CA THR A 126 15.98 8.10 0.20
C THR A 126 16.59 7.69 1.53
N TRP A 127 17.52 6.73 1.54
CA TRP A 127 18.14 6.27 2.77
C TRP A 127 19.03 7.32 3.40
N SER A 128 19.78 8.06 2.57
CA SER A 128 20.60 9.19 3.05
C SER A 128 19.72 10.32 3.61
N PHE A 129 18.63 10.67 2.91
CA PHE A 129 17.65 11.63 3.41
C PHE A 129 17.05 11.20 4.75
N ALA A 130 16.66 9.93 4.86
CA ALA A 130 16.04 9.39 6.06
C ALA A 130 17.00 9.27 7.25
N ALA A 131 18.27 8.98 6.98
CA ALA A 131 19.32 8.88 8.00
C ALA A 131 19.74 10.24 8.55
N ASN A 132 19.67 11.32 7.77
CA ASN A 132 20.16 12.63 8.14
C ASN A 132 19.23 13.30 9.17
N VAL A 133 19.77 13.62 10.35
CA VAL A 133 19.03 14.20 11.49
C VAL A 133 18.29 15.49 11.14
N LYS A 134 18.81 16.28 10.17
CA LYS A 134 18.17 17.53 9.71
C LYS A 134 16.81 17.32 9.07
N ASN A 135 16.55 16.12 8.53
CA ASN A 135 15.29 15.78 7.88
C ASN A 135 14.24 15.22 8.84
N ALA A 136 14.62 15.00 10.12
CA ALA A 136 13.74 14.61 11.23
C ALA A 136 12.82 13.40 10.92
N GLN A 137 13.34 12.42 10.16
CA GLN A 137 12.56 11.24 9.81
C GLN A 137 12.45 10.28 10.99
N LYS A 138 11.24 9.87 11.35
CA LYS A 138 10.96 9.09 12.57
C LYS A 138 11.59 7.71 12.61
N THR A 139 11.89 7.14 11.45
CA THR A 139 12.52 5.82 11.36
C THR A 139 14.02 5.89 11.05
N SER A 140 14.66 7.05 11.22
CA SER A 140 16.10 7.30 10.96
C SER A 140 17.00 6.22 11.55
N SER A 141 16.75 5.76 12.78
CA SER A 141 17.54 4.72 13.44
C SER A 141 17.59 3.38 12.72
N ARG A 142 16.68 3.11 11.75
CA ARG A 142 16.70 1.91 10.92
C ARG A 142 17.93 1.83 10.01
N PHE A 143 18.57 2.96 9.75
CA PHE A 143 19.76 3.06 8.91
C PHE A 143 21.07 3.02 9.71
N SER A 144 21.02 2.87 11.05
CA SER A 144 22.18 2.95 11.95
C SER A 144 23.28 1.91 11.70
N THR A 145 22.96 0.82 10.98
CA THR A 145 23.96 -0.19 10.62
C THR A 145 24.75 0.17 9.36
N ILE A 146 24.33 1.18 8.60
CA ILE A 146 24.99 1.62 7.38
C ILE A 146 26.09 2.62 7.75
N LYS A 147 27.27 2.45 7.16
CA LYS A 147 28.41 3.32 7.38
C LYS A 147 28.09 4.78 7.02
N GLY A 148 28.52 5.70 7.86
CA GLY A 148 28.21 7.11 7.71
C GLY A 148 26.95 7.57 8.45
N TYR A 149 26.24 6.67 9.14
CA TYR A 149 25.06 7.06 9.90
C TYR A 149 25.38 7.99 11.06
N ASP A 150 26.42 7.68 11.85
CA ASP A 150 26.77 8.45 13.05
C ASP A 150 27.17 9.88 12.68
N GLU A 151 27.84 10.07 11.56
CA GLU A 151 28.22 11.38 11.02
C GLU A 151 26.98 12.21 10.63
N LEU A 152 25.90 11.55 10.19
CA LEU A 152 24.65 12.22 9.87
C LEU A 152 23.80 12.59 11.10
N GLN A 153 24.20 12.16 12.30
CA GLN A 153 23.55 12.56 13.55
C GLN A 153 24.14 13.85 14.17
N ASP A 154 25.22 14.41 13.61
CA ASP A 154 25.75 15.71 14.06
C ASP A 154 24.69 16.81 13.85
N PRO A 155 24.32 17.57 14.88
CA PRO A 155 23.36 18.67 14.74
C PRO A 155 23.82 19.78 13.76
N ASN A 156 25.10 19.81 13.36
CA ASN A 156 25.65 20.75 12.37
C ASN A 156 25.86 20.12 10.99
N VAL A 157 25.45 18.88 10.79
CA VAL A 157 25.58 18.19 9.49
C VAL A 157 24.89 18.97 8.36
N ASP A 158 25.49 18.94 7.18
CA ASP A 158 24.82 19.48 5.97
C ASP A 158 23.50 18.70 5.73
N PRO A 159 22.36 19.39 5.56
CA PRO A 159 21.10 18.73 5.21
C PRO A 159 21.15 17.86 3.95
N LYS A 160 22.14 18.07 3.07
CA LYS A 160 22.39 17.31 1.85
C LYS A 160 23.45 16.21 2.01
N ALA A 161 24.06 16.08 3.20
CA ALA A 161 25.02 15.01 3.43
C ALA A 161 24.38 13.64 3.29
N THR A 162 25.13 12.69 2.75
CA THR A 162 24.67 11.33 2.42
C THR A 162 25.42 10.30 3.26
N LEU A 163 24.83 9.11 3.37
CA LEU A 163 25.49 7.94 3.97
C LEU A 163 26.73 7.57 3.18
N SER A 164 27.93 7.63 3.80
CA SER A 164 29.20 7.30 3.14
C SER A 164 29.31 5.82 2.74
N GLY A 165 28.50 4.95 3.36
CA GLY A 165 28.42 3.53 3.04
C GLY A 165 27.57 3.21 1.82
N LEU A 166 26.97 4.19 1.14
CA LEU A 166 26.17 3.95 -0.06
C LEU A 166 26.93 4.38 -1.32
N SER A 167 26.88 3.55 -2.34
CA SER A 167 27.33 3.93 -3.68
C SER A 167 26.49 3.30 -4.77
N THR A 168 26.38 3.99 -5.89
CA THR A 168 25.58 3.62 -7.05
C THR A 168 26.47 3.62 -8.29
N PRO A 169 27.28 2.54 -8.50
CA PRO A 169 28.21 2.47 -9.63
C PRO A 169 27.54 2.60 -10.99
N ASP A 170 26.27 2.19 -11.07
CA ASP A 170 25.37 2.39 -12.21
C ASP A 170 23.92 2.49 -11.70
N ASP A 171 22.99 2.83 -12.58
CA ASP A 171 21.56 3.04 -12.26
C ASP A 171 20.88 1.82 -11.61
N TYR A 172 21.43 0.62 -11.77
CA TYR A 172 20.82 -0.62 -11.31
C TYR A 172 21.70 -1.42 -10.36
N THR A 173 22.74 -0.78 -9.82
CA THR A 173 23.62 -1.38 -8.80
C THR A 173 23.69 -0.46 -7.59
N LEU A 174 23.18 -0.93 -6.45
CA LEU A 174 23.34 -0.30 -5.15
C LEU A 174 24.34 -1.11 -4.34
N VAL A 175 25.39 -0.45 -3.87
CA VAL A 175 26.34 -1.04 -2.93
C VAL A 175 26.13 -0.45 -1.57
N VAL A 176 26.06 -1.29 -0.54
CA VAL A 176 25.84 -0.90 0.86
C VAL A 176 26.98 -1.43 1.71
N GLU A 177 27.75 -0.54 2.34
CA GLU A 177 28.76 -0.88 3.34
C GLU A 177 28.19 -0.67 4.75
N LEU A 178 28.37 -1.67 5.61
CA LEU A 178 27.89 -1.67 6.99
C LEU A 178 29.02 -1.38 7.97
N ASN A 179 28.67 -0.85 9.15
CA ASN A 179 29.63 -0.58 10.23
C ASN A 179 30.22 -1.86 10.84
N LYS A 180 29.52 -2.97 10.73
CA LYS A 180 29.89 -4.29 11.26
C LYS A 180 29.22 -5.41 10.47
N PRO A 181 29.72 -6.67 10.56
CA PRO A 181 29.08 -7.82 9.96
C PRO A 181 27.58 -7.95 10.35
N ASP A 182 26.72 -8.14 9.37
CA ASP A 182 25.26 -8.30 9.58
C ASP A 182 24.67 -9.22 8.51
N SER A 183 24.67 -10.53 8.77
CA SER A 183 24.13 -11.55 7.85
C SER A 183 22.60 -11.50 7.69
N VAL A 184 21.89 -10.79 8.61
CA VAL A 184 20.43 -10.62 8.52
C VAL A 184 20.03 -9.29 7.86
N PHE A 185 21.00 -8.51 7.39
CA PHE A 185 20.72 -7.25 6.69
C PHE A 185 19.70 -7.39 5.53
N PRO A 186 19.76 -8.45 4.67
CA PRO A 186 18.77 -8.62 3.61
C PRO A 186 17.31 -8.69 4.10
N THR A 187 17.09 -9.26 5.30
CA THR A 187 15.76 -9.32 5.92
C THR A 187 15.24 -7.92 6.31
N LYS A 188 16.14 -7.04 6.75
CA LYS A 188 15.80 -5.66 7.16
C LYS A 188 15.32 -4.82 5.97
N LEU A 189 15.71 -5.16 4.75
CA LEU A 189 15.35 -4.44 3.52
C LEU A 189 13.85 -4.54 3.18
N ALA A 190 13.10 -5.44 3.82
CA ALA A 190 11.65 -5.54 3.66
C ALA A 190 10.88 -4.50 4.48
N HIS A 191 11.54 -3.82 5.42
CA HIS A 191 10.87 -2.81 6.23
C HIS A 191 10.50 -1.59 5.39
N GLN A 192 9.30 -1.04 5.59
CA GLN A 192 8.79 0.09 4.80
C GLN A 192 9.73 1.31 4.75
N SER A 193 10.50 1.58 5.81
CA SER A 193 11.47 2.68 5.82
C SER A 193 12.54 2.57 4.73
N MET A 194 12.78 1.34 4.22
CA MET A 194 13.75 1.07 3.15
C MET A 194 13.17 1.24 1.74
N PHE A 195 11.89 1.60 1.61
CA PHE A 195 11.26 1.78 0.31
C PHE A 195 11.78 3.03 -0.41
N PRO A 196 11.86 2.99 -1.76
CA PRO A 196 12.41 4.09 -2.53
C PRO A 196 11.44 5.25 -2.68
N LEU A 197 11.95 6.46 -2.85
CA LEU A 197 11.17 7.64 -3.23
C LEU A 197 11.60 8.16 -4.60
N PRO A 198 10.67 8.76 -5.38
CA PRO A 198 11.02 9.47 -6.60
C PRO A 198 11.70 10.80 -6.27
N SER A 199 12.50 11.32 -7.20
CA SER A 199 13.26 12.57 -7.03
C SER A 199 12.40 13.77 -6.64
N VAL A 200 11.15 13.80 -7.10
CA VAL A 200 10.20 14.88 -6.79
C VAL A 200 9.85 14.97 -5.29
N ALA A 201 10.00 13.88 -4.54
CA ALA A 201 9.71 13.86 -3.09
C ALA A 201 10.60 14.84 -2.31
N PHE A 202 11.87 14.97 -2.71
CA PHE A 202 12.85 15.81 -2.02
C PHE A 202 12.69 17.32 -2.32
N LYS A 203 11.81 17.71 -3.23
CA LYS A 203 11.51 19.14 -3.49
C LYS A 203 10.62 19.74 -2.40
N ASP A 204 9.66 18.96 -1.90
CA ASP A 204 8.77 19.32 -0.80
C ASP A 204 8.22 18.03 -0.20
N ILE A 205 8.94 17.49 0.76
CA ILE A 205 8.60 16.20 1.39
C ILE A 205 7.27 16.24 2.14
N LYS A 206 6.89 17.39 2.71
CA LYS A 206 5.61 17.53 3.43
C LYS A 206 4.44 17.47 2.45
N LYS A 207 4.53 18.18 1.33
CA LYS A 207 3.52 18.15 0.28
C LYS A 207 3.46 16.76 -0.37
N PHE A 208 4.61 16.13 -0.60
CA PHE A 208 4.68 14.77 -1.12
C PHE A 208 3.93 13.78 -0.21
N GLY A 209 4.08 13.88 1.10
CA GLY A 209 3.40 13.01 2.06
C GLY A 209 1.87 13.10 2.03
N GLN A 210 1.29 14.19 1.49
CA GLN A 210 -0.17 14.34 1.34
C GLN A 210 -0.71 13.69 0.06
N ALA A 211 0.13 13.49 -0.94
CA ALA A 211 -0.24 12.86 -2.21
C ALA A 211 0.96 12.07 -2.77
N PRO A 212 1.33 10.96 -2.15
CA PRO A 212 2.56 10.25 -2.47
C PRO A 212 2.52 9.60 -3.86
N ILE A 213 3.68 9.56 -4.48
CA ILE A 213 3.94 8.91 -5.75
C ILE A 213 4.79 7.67 -5.44
N GLY A 214 4.18 6.50 -5.48
CA GLY A 214 4.85 5.24 -5.17
C GLY A 214 5.12 4.38 -6.39
N ASN A 215 5.66 3.20 -6.16
CA ASN A 215 5.96 2.16 -7.15
C ASN A 215 5.28 0.82 -6.81
N GLY A 216 4.35 0.83 -5.85
CA GLY A 216 3.66 -0.35 -5.36
C GLY A 216 2.49 -0.82 -6.23
N PRO A 217 1.74 -1.86 -5.77
CA PRO A 217 0.61 -2.43 -6.50
C PRO A 217 -0.57 -1.48 -6.63
N TYR A 218 -0.67 -0.48 -5.77
CA TYR A 218 -1.68 0.58 -5.85
C TYR A 218 -1.01 1.94 -5.98
N LYS A 219 -1.76 2.90 -6.52
CA LYS A 219 -1.41 4.32 -6.54
C LYS A 219 -2.40 5.13 -5.72
N PHE A 220 -1.91 6.20 -5.14
CA PHE A 220 -2.70 7.15 -4.38
C PHE A 220 -3.77 7.80 -5.28
N LYS A 221 -4.99 7.94 -4.74
CA LYS A 221 -6.08 8.64 -5.41
C LYS A 221 -6.52 9.87 -4.62
N SER A 222 -6.82 9.72 -3.33
CA SER A 222 -7.26 10.82 -2.49
C SER A 222 -7.08 10.51 -1.01
N TRP A 223 -6.97 11.56 -0.20
CA TRP A 223 -7.02 11.53 1.25
C TRP A 223 -7.96 12.64 1.74
N SER A 224 -9.06 12.24 2.34
CA SER A 224 -9.99 13.11 3.06
C SER A 224 -9.73 12.90 4.54
N HIS A 225 -9.01 13.82 5.18
CA HIS A 225 -8.64 13.71 6.58
C HIS A 225 -9.83 13.40 7.48
N ASP A 226 -9.62 12.55 8.47
CA ASP A 226 -10.62 12.04 9.41
C ASP A 226 -11.81 11.29 8.78
N LYS A 227 -11.68 10.94 7.47
CA LYS A 227 -12.72 10.18 6.74
C LYS A 227 -12.17 8.95 6.05
N ASN A 228 -11.37 9.14 5.01
CA ASN A 228 -10.85 8.01 4.25
C ASN A 228 -9.60 8.35 3.43
N ILE A 229 -8.88 7.28 3.08
CA ILE A 229 -7.84 7.30 2.06
C ILE A 229 -8.24 6.31 0.97
N ILE A 230 -8.16 6.72 -0.29
CA ILE A 230 -8.49 5.86 -1.43
C ILE A 230 -7.22 5.61 -2.24
N VAL A 231 -6.98 4.34 -2.52
CA VAL A 231 -5.94 3.88 -3.42
C VAL A 231 -6.55 3.04 -4.53
N VAL A 232 -5.98 3.11 -5.73
CA VAL A 232 -6.46 2.40 -6.93
C VAL A 232 -5.34 1.59 -7.57
N PRO A 233 -5.65 0.52 -8.34
CA PRO A 233 -4.65 -0.33 -8.93
C PRO A 233 -3.61 0.45 -9.76
N ASN A 234 -2.34 0.09 -9.57
CA ASN A 234 -1.25 0.53 -10.42
C ASN A 234 -1.03 -0.49 -11.54
N LYS A 235 -1.45 -0.15 -12.76
CA LYS A 235 -1.35 -1.05 -13.92
C LYS A 235 0.09 -1.32 -14.37
N ASP A 236 1.03 -0.44 -13.98
CA ASP A 236 2.45 -0.54 -14.34
C ASP A 236 3.28 -1.29 -13.29
N TYR A 237 2.64 -1.79 -12.23
CA TYR A 237 3.30 -2.55 -11.17
C TYR A 237 3.94 -3.83 -11.71
N LYS A 238 5.19 -4.10 -11.32
CA LYS A 238 6.02 -5.22 -11.81
C LYS A 238 6.27 -6.31 -10.77
N GLY A 239 5.80 -6.13 -9.53
CA GLY A 239 6.07 -7.06 -8.44
C GLY A 239 5.15 -8.27 -8.39
N SER A 240 5.32 -9.07 -7.36
CA SER A 240 4.66 -10.36 -7.19
C SER A 240 3.21 -10.25 -6.71
N ARG A 241 2.83 -9.13 -6.05
CA ARG A 241 1.50 -8.93 -5.47
C ARG A 241 0.47 -8.62 -6.53
N LYS A 242 -0.44 -9.57 -6.81
CA LYS A 242 -1.49 -9.37 -7.81
C LYS A 242 -2.67 -8.60 -7.22
N VAL A 243 -3.17 -7.63 -7.98
CA VAL A 243 -4.35 -6.83 -7.65
C VAL A 243 -5.52 -7.31 -8.51
N SER A 244 -6.62 -7.74 -7.86
CA SER A 244 -7.83 -8.22 -8.53
C SER A 244 -9.06 -7.34 -8.28
N ASN A 245 -8.98 -6.33 -7.39
CA ASN A 245 -10.06 -5.41 -7.06
C ASN A 245 -9.94 -4.07 -7.79
N LYS A 246 -10.91 -3.18 -7.62
CA LYS A 246 -10.92 -1.83 -8.22
C LYS A 246 -10.19 -0.77 -7.37
N GLY A 247 -9.76 -1.14 -6.17
CA GLY A 247 -9.07 -0.27 -5.24
C GLY A 247 -9.44 -0.57 -3.80
N ILE A 248 -8.84 0.17 -2.87
CA ILE A 248 -9.09 0.05 -1.44
C ILE A 248 -9.51 1.43 -0.93
N GLU A 249 -10.56 1.45 -0.12
CA GLU A 249 -10.95 2.59 0.71
C GLU A 249 -10.60 2.29 2.15
N TYR A 250 -9.60 2.97 2.69
CA TYR A 250 -9.26 2.95 4.10
C TYR A 250 -10.15 3.93 4.84
N ARG A 251 -11.17 3.45 5.56
CA ARG A 251 -12.10 4.28 6.33
C ARG A 251 -11.57 4.53 7.72
N VAL A 252 -11.53 5.80 8.13
CA VAL A 252 -11.02 6.19 9.43
C VAL A 252 -12.09 5.96 10.49
N TYR A 253 -11.73 5.20 11.53
CA TYR A 253 -12.54 4.96 12.71
C TYR A 253 -11.78 5.45 13.95
N THR A 254 -12.51 6.03 14.89
CA THR A 254 -11.97 6.49 16.17
C THR A 254 -12.01 5.40 17.25
N ASN A 255 -12.80 4.35 17.03
CA ASN A 255 -12.86 3.17 17.88
C ASN A 255 -13.19 1.91 17.06
N GLU A 256 -12.78 0.76 17.56
CA GLU A 256 -12.94 -0.53 16.87
C GLU A 256 -14.38 -1.05 16.90
N ASP A 257 -15.16 -0.73 17.95
CA ASP A 257 -16.55 -1.19 18.07
C ASP A 257 -17.42 -0.67 16.93
N SER A 258 -17.18 0.57 16.49
CA SER A 258 -17.87 1.16 15.32
C SER A 258 -17.49 0.44 14.03
N ALA A 259 -16.21 0.13 13.82
CA ALA A 259 -15.76 -0.63 12.66
C ALA A 259 -16.36 -2.04 12.67
N TYR A 260 -16.37 -2.71 13.83
CA TYR A 260 -16.97 -4.03 13.99
C TYR A 260 -18.47 -4.03 13.68
N SER A 261 -19.21 -3.03 14.19
CA SER A 261 -20.63 -2.87 13.91
C SER A 261 -20.89 -2.68 12.40
N ASP A 262 -20.03 -1.93 11.71
CA ASP A 262 -20.12 -1.71 10.28
C ASP A 262 -19.83 -2.99 9.46
N VAL A 263 -18.90 -3.85 9.93
CA VAL A 263 -18.70 -5.17 9.30
C VAL A 263 -19.93 -6.04 9.47
N LEU A 264 -20.51 -6.10 10.67
CA LEU A 264 -21.72 -6.92 10.92
C LEU A 264 -22.93 -6.45 10.10
N SER A 265 -23.04 -5.16 9.83
CA SER A 265 -24.12 -4.58 9.03
C SER A 265 -23.85 -4.57 7.52
N GLY A 266 -22.66 -5.01 7.08
CA GLY A 266 -22.25 -5.02 5.68
C GLY A 266 -21.87 -3.63 5.14
N ASN A 267 -21.63 -2.65 6.01
CA ASN A 267 -21.17 -1.31 5.63
C ASN A 267 -19.65 -1.23 5.47
N LEU A 268 -18.90 -2.16 6.05
CA LEU A 268 -17.46 -2.30 5.92
C LEU A 268 -17.13 -3.74 5.46
N ASP A 269 -16.28 -3.88 4.45
CA ASP A 269 -15.97 -5.20 3.87
C ASP A 269 -14.99 -6.01 4.72
N VAL A 270 -13.98 -5.34 5.28
CA VAL A 270 -12.89 -5.98 6.03
C VAL A 270 -12.56 -5.16 7.27
N MET A 271 -12.40 -5.85 8.41
CA MET A 271 -11.79 -5.31 9.61
C MET A 271 -10.44 -6.00 9.83
N ASP A 272 -9.38 -5.21 9.86
CA ASP A 272 -8.01 -5.64 10.19
C ASP A 272 -7.65 -5.07 11.56
N GLN A 273 -7.01 -5.90 12.42
CA GLN A 273 -6.62 -5.54 13.79
C GLN A 273 -5.18 -5.05 13.87
#